data_7dcd65b95ed0bc24664de249e99a3e3e
#
_entry.id   7dcd65b95ed0bc24664de249e99a3e3e
#
_cell.length_a   1.000
_cell.length_b   1.000
_cell.length_c   1.000
_cell.angle_alpha   90.00
_cell.angle_beta   90.00
_cell.angle_gamma   90.00
#
_symmetry.space_group_name_H-M   'P 1'
#
loop_
_entity.id
_entity.type
_entity.pdbx_description
1 polymer ?
#
loop_
_entity_poly.entity_id
_entity_poly.type
_entity_poly.pdbx_seq_one_letter_code
_entity_poly.pdbx_strand_id
1 'polypeptide(L)'
;MNTRRKVSKLLALATLCAPLVLMAQAFPSKPITLVVPVPPGGLVDTSARLISEPLGRLIGQSVVIDNKGGASGNLAYQQVARSPKDGHTLLVSYSGYHIANPILMSKLPWELKDLTPVGLITVATNVVAVHPSVPANNMRDFIAFLKQNPGKLNYASQGNGSVSHIGTEIFKQQTAVDLVHVPYKGSGQAIADVLGGQVQVFMTTPPSVMQHIQAGKLKALAVTGKKRHPGMPQVPTMAEAGYPNIDLEAWVALYAPAGTPTATVNQLADAVKRSLDLPESKQRADQAGIEVRFLAPADMTKLLDREIADWTQAIKTANIKLD
;
A
#
# COMPACT_ATOMS: atom_id res chain seq x y z
N MET A 1 34.30 -80.40 -3.58
CA MET A 1 33.81 -79.60 -4.71
C MET A 1 32.48 -78.97 -4.32
N ASN A 2 32.33 -77.68 -4.10
CA ASN A 2 31.13 -76.83 -3.90
C ASN A 2 31.27 -75.78 -2.81
N THR A 3 32.32 -74.96 -2.87
CA THR A 3 32.47 -73.83 -1.93
C THR A 3 32.68 -72.48 -2.64
N ARG A 4 32.61 -72.47 -3.97
CA ARG A 4 32.87 -71.23 -4.76
C ARG A 4 31.62 -70.53 -5.36
N ARG A 5 30.38 -70.99 -5.08
CA ARG A 5 29.14 -70.44 -5.67
C ARG A 5 28.27 -69.64 -4.74
N LYS A 6 28.64 -69.43 -3.43
CA LYS A 6 27.84 -68.69 -2.46
C LYS A 6 28.34 -67.29 -2.13
N VAL A 7 29.50 -66.86 -2.64
CA VAL A 7 30.06 -65.53 -2.35
C VAL A 7 29.64 -64.47 -3.38
N SER A 8 29.19 -64.87 -4.57
CA SER A 8 28.83 -63.92 -5.65
C SER A 8 27.42 -63.32 -5.57
N LYS A 9 26.58 -63.73 -4.63
CA LYS A 9 25.20 -63.19 -4.51
C LYS A 9 25.02 -62.19 -3.38
N LEU A 10 26.02 -61.89 -2.54
CA LEU A 10 25.93 -60.89 -1.46
C LEU A 10 26.52 -59.53 -1.85
N LEU A 11 27.18 -59.39 -3.01
CA LEU A 11 27.76 -58.11 -3.45
C LEU A 11 26.84 -57.28 -4.35
N ALA A 12 25.65 -57.76 -4.73
CA ALA A 12 24.76 -57.11 -5.66
C ALA A 12 23.64 -56.27 -5.01
N LEU A 13 23.58 -56.22 -3.64
CA LEU A 13 22.50 -55.51 -2.94
C LEU A 13 22.94 -54.26 -2.19
N ALA A 14 24.20 -53.83 -2.34
CA ALA A 14 24.75 -52.68 -1.61
C ALA A 14 24.82 -51.37 -2.41
N THR A 15 24.23 -51.30 -3.62
CA THR A 15 24.46 -50.16 -4.51
C THR A 15 23.17 -49.34 -4.85
N LEU A 16 22.14 -49.38 -4.00
CA LEU A 16 20.88 -48.60 -4.31
C LEU A 16 20.39 -47.76 -3.13
N CYS A 17 21.27 -47.28 -2.28
CA CYS A 17 20.98 -46.17 -1.35
C CYS A 17 21.84 -44.97 -1.71
N ALA A 18 21.75 -44.47 -2.94
CA ALA A 18 22.16 -43.10 -3.19
C ALA A 18 21.15 -42.22 -2.44
N PRO A 19 21.57 -41.32 -1.54
CA PRO A 19 20.67 -40.33 -0.96
C PRO A 19 20.15 -39.51 -2.15
N LEU A 20 18.84 -39.54 -2.42
CA LEU A 20 18.18 -38.52 -3.18
C LEU A 20 18.42 -37.21 -2.40
N VAL A 21 19.51 -36.53 -2.71
CA VAL A 21 19.65 -35.13 -2.38
C VAL A 21 18.50 -34.46 -3.09
N LEU A 22 17.38 -34.26 -2.37
CA LEU A 22 16.35 -33.32 -2.80
C LEU A 22 17.11 -32.01 -3.00
N MET A 23 17.47 -31.71 -4.24
CA MET A 23 17.88 -30.36 -4.61
C MET A 23 16.70 -29.48 -4.26
N ALA A 24 16.74 -28.84 -3.10
CA ALA A 24 15.80 -27.77 -2.78
C ALA A 24 15.84 -26.81 -3.97
N GLN A 25 14.75 -26.74 -4.74
CA GLN A 25 14.68 -25.84 -5.87
C GLN A 25 15.02 -24.45 -5.37
N ALA A 26 16.06 -23.85 -5.97
CA ALA A 26 16.48 -22.51 -5.58
C ALA A 26 15.29 -21.55 -5.70
N PHE A 27 15.01 -20.81 -4.65
CA PHE A 27 13.97 -19.77 -4.71
C PHE A 27 14.46 -18.57 -5.54
N PRO A 28 13.63 -17.97 -6.41
CA PRO A 28 12.28 -18.40 -6.80
C PRO A 28 12.30 -19.46 -7.93
N SER A 29 11.47 -20.49 -7.80
CA SER A 29 11.38 -21.59 -8.79
C SER A 29 10.25 -21.41 -9.81
N LYS A 30 9.38 -20.44 -9.62
CA LYS A 30 8.19 -20.11 -10.44
C LYS A 30 7.88 -18.61 -10.33
N PRO A 31 6.97 -18.06 -11.17
CA PRO A 31 6.57 -16.67 -11.07
C PRO A 31 6.08 -16.26 -9.69
N ILE A 32 6.38 -15.00 -9.30
CA ILE A 32 5.88 -14.38 -8.08
C ILE A 32 4.61 -13.60 -8.41
N THR A 33 3.57 -13.75 -7.57
CA THR A 33 2.33 -12.99 -7.67
C THR A 33 2.31 -11.91 -6.60
N LEU A 34 2.16 -10.64 -7.02
CA LEU A 34 1.87 -9.50 -6.17
C LEU A 34 0.37 -9.29 -6.11
N VAL A 35 -0.25 -9.64 -5.00
CA VAL A 35 -1.70 -9.44 -4.77
C VAL A 35 -1.91 -8.01 -4.28
N VAL A 36 -2.66 -7.22 -5.04
CA VAL A 36 -2.90 -5.79 -4.80
C VAL A 36 -4.35 -5.60 -4.31
N PRO A 37 -4.58 -5.03 -3.10
CA PRO A 37 -5.91 -4.97 -2.47
C PRO A 37 -6.86 -3.93 -3.05
N VAL A 38 -6.50 -3.33 -4.19
CA VAL A 38 -7.27 -2.27 -4.86
C VAL A 38 -7.36 -2.51 -6.37
N PRO A 39 -8.35 -1.95 -7.06
CA PRO A 39 -8.37 -1.89 -8.52
C PRO A 39 -7.14 -1.12 -9.06
N PRO A 40 -6.82 -1.25 -10.35
CA PRO A 40 -5.76 -0.47 -11.00
C PRO A 40 -5.93 1.04 -10.80
N GLY A 41 -4.80 1.75 -10.70
CA GLY A 41 -4.70 3.19 -10.46
C GLY A 41 -4.57 3.54 -8.98
N GLY A 42 -3.95 4.67 -8.68
CA GLY A 42 -3.61 5.12 -7.35
C GLY A 42 -2.31 4.53 -6.80
N LEU A 43 -1.98 4.88 -5.55
CA LEU A 43 -0.66 4.63 -4.94
C LEU A 43 -0.27 3.15 -4.94
N VAL A 44 -1.17 2.26 -4.51
CA VAL A 44 -0.82 0.84 -4.25
C VAL A 44 -0.52 0.10 -5.55
N ASP A 45 -1.37 0.27 -6.57
CA ASP A 45 -1.17 -0.32 -7.89
C ASP A 45 0.08 0.26 -8.59
N THR A 46 0.27 1.59 -8.50
CA THR A 46 1.46 2.26 -9.05
C THR A 46 2.73 1.73 -8.40
N SER A 47 2.74 1.53 -7.08
CA SER A 47 3.88 0.99 -6.34
C SER A 47 4.18 -0.48 -6.72
N ALA A 48 3.14 -1.30 -6.91
CA ALA A 48 3.30 -2.66 -7.39
C ALA A 48 3.94 -2.71 -8.79
N ARG A 49 3.46 -1.86 -9.70
CA ARG A 49 4.00 -1.75 -11.08
C ARG A 49 5.41 -1.18 -11.12
N LEU A 50 5.73 -0.28 -10.18
CA LEU A 50 7.08 0.29 -10.05
C LEU A 50 8.13 -0.78 -9.86
N ILE A 51 7.85 -1.78 -9.03
CA ILE A 51 8.83 -2.83 -8.67
C ILE A 51 8.70 -4.11 -9.51
N SER A 52 7.56 -4.40 -10.14
CA SER A 52 7.28 -5.72 -10.73
C SER A 52 8.31 -6.12 -11.80
N GLU A 53 8.59 -5.26 -12.75
CA GLU A 53 9.57 -5.54 -13.81
C GLU A 53 11.02 -5.56 -13.30
N PRO A 54 11.51 -4.53 -12.56
CA PRO A 54 12.86 -4.53 -12.01
C PRO A 54 13.12 -5.72 -11.08
N LEU A 55 12.17 -6.05 -10.21
CA LEU A 55 12.26 -7.20 -9.31
C LEU A 55 12.36 -8.50 -10.12
N GLY A 56 11.51 -8.67 -11.14
CA GLY A 56 11.51 -9.85 -11.99
C GLY A 56 12.87 -10.08 -12.67
N ARG A 57 13.50 -9.02 -13.19
CA ARG A 57 14.86 -9.10 -13.77
C ARG A 57 15.91 -9.52 -12.74
N LEU A 58 15.82 -8.98 -11.51
CA LEU A 58 16.79 -9.26 -10.45
C LEU A 58 16.70 -10.68 -9.91
N ILE A 59 15.50 -11.26 -9.86
CA ILE A 59 15.28 -12.61 -9.32
C ILE A 59 15.23 -13.70 -10.41
N GLY A 60 15.24 -13.33 -11.69
CA GLY A 60 15.18 -14.27 -12.82
C GLY A 60 13.84 -14.96 -13.01
N GLN A 61 12.75 -14.39 -12.48
CA GLN A 61 11.39 -14.93 -12.60
C GLN A 61 10.39 -13.81 -12.88
N SER A 62 9.30 -14.12 -13.59
CA SER A 62 8.23 -13.16 -13.83
C SER A 62 7.56 -12.73 -12.52
N VAL A 63 7.25 -11.45 -12.42
CA VAL A 63 6.45 -10.89 -11.31
C VAL A 63 5.12 -10.39 -11.87
N VAL A 64 4.03 -11.04 -11.47
CA VAL A 64 2.66 -10.81 -11.97
C VAL A 64 1.87 -10.02 -10.94
N ILE A 65 1.09 -9.04 -11.39
CA ILE A 65 0.20 -8.23 -10.54
C ILE A 65 -1.22 -8.79 -10.63
N ASP A 66 -1.80 -9.13 -9.47
CA ASP A 66 -3.20 -9.54 -9.31
C ASP A 66 -3.95 -8.48 -8.50
N ASN A 67 -4.71 -7.61 -9.18
CA ASN A 67 -5.54 -6.59 -8.54
C ASN A 67 -6.82 -7.22 -7.99
N LYS A 68 -6.89 -7.38 -6.68
CA LYS A 68 -8.00 -7.99 -5.95
C LYS A 68 -8.64 -7.01 -4.96
N GLY A 69 -9.31 -6.00 -5.51
CA GLY A 69 -10.08 -5.04 -4.72
C GLY A 69 -11.36 -5.63 -4.12
N GLY A 70 -11.90 -4.92 -3.14
CA GLY A 70 -13.19 -5.24 -2.50
C GLY A 70 -13.07 -5.48 -1.00
N ALA A 71 -14.18 -5.25 -0.28
CA ALA A 71 -14.28 -5.37 1.19
C ALA A 71 -13.13 -4.63 1.93
N SER A 72 -12.83 -3.38 1.54
CA SER A 72 -11.71 -2.61 2.07
C SER A 72 -10.37 -3.38 2.01
N GLY A 73 -10.09 -4.06 0.89
CA GLY A 73 -8.89 -4.84 0.67
C GLY A 73 -8.87 -6.23 1.30
N ASN A 74 -9.80 -6.55 2.20
CA ASN A 74 -9.78 -7.79 3.00
C ASN A 74 -9.72 -9.07 2.16
N LEU A 75 -10.25 -9.05 0.92
CA LEU A 75 -10.16 -10.21 0.02
C LEU A 75 -8.70 -10.53 -0.35
N ALA A 76 -7.89 -9.53 -0.64
CA ALA A 76 -6.47 -9.69 -0.95
C ALA A 76 -5.67 -10.16 0.27
N TYR A 77 -5.89 -9.51 1.42
CA TYR A 77 -5.22 -9.86 2.68
C TYR A 77 -5.51 -11.32 3.07
N GLN A 78 -6.78 -11.73 3.03
CA GLN A 78 -7.17 -13.11 3.33
C GLN A 78 -6.54 -14.12 2.35
N GLN A 79 -6.49 -13.80 1.06
CA GLN A 79 -5.88 -14.66 0.06
C GLN A 79 -4.42 -14.91 0.40
N VAL A 80 -3.66 -13.84 0.67
CA VAL A 80 -2.22 -13.97 0.96
C VAL A 80 -1.99 -14.67 2.29
N ALA A 81 -2.73 -14.31 3.34
CA ALA A 81 -2.62 -14.97 4.65
C ALA A 81 -2.79 -16.50 4.57
N ARG A 82 -3.58 -16.98 3.61
CA ARG A 82 -3.85 -18.41 3.38
C ARG A 82 -3.00 -19.06 2.29
N SER A 83 -2.14 -18.30 1.62
CA SER A 83 -1.30 -18.80 0.53
C SER A 83 -0.16 -19.70 1.06
N PRO A 84 0.45 -20.53 0.20
CA PRO A 84 1.65 -21.29 0.56
C PRO A 84 2.76 -20.38 1.08
N LYS A 85 3.46 -20.85 2.10
CA LYS A 85 4.54 -20.12 2.80
C LYS A 85 5.88 -20.24 2.04
N ASP A 86 5.85 -20.18 0.73
CA ASP A 86 6.98 -20.43 -0.16
C ASP A 86 7.57 -19.16 -0.78
N GLY A 87 7.00 -17.98 -0.47
CA GLY A 87 7.46 -16.67 -0.96
C GLY A 87 6.99 -16.30 -2.37
N HIS A 88 6.18 -17.14 -3.05
CA HIS A 88 5.72 -16.85 -4.42
C HIS A 88 4.39 -16.08 -4.49
N THR A 89 3.73 -15.86 -3.36
CA THR A 89 2.53 -15.01 -3.28
C THR A 89 2.75 -13.95 -2.21
N LEU A 90 2.77 -12.69 -2.60
CA LEU A 90 3.05 -11.56 -1.73
C LEU A 90 1.89 -10.57 -1.75
N LEU A 91 1.61 -9.97 -0.61
CA LEU A 91 0.66 -8.87 -0.50
C LEU A 91 1.36 -7.54 -0.74
N VAL A 92 0.83 -6.72 -1.62
CA VAL A 92 1.16 -5.29 -1.69
C VAL A 92 0.27 -4.56 -0.71
N SER A 93 0.72 -4.43 0.52
CA SER A 93 -0.06 -3.88 1.62
C SER A 93 -0.16 -2.35 1.52
N TYR A 94 -1.26 -1.81 2.03
CA TYR A 94 -1.56 -0.38 2.08
C TYR A 94 -1.78 0.05 3.53
N SER A 95 -1.09 1.11 3.98
CA SER A 95 -1.16 1.60 5.37
C SER A 95 -2.59 1.73 5.89
N GLY A 96 -3.48 2.33 5.11
CA GLY A 96 -4.88 2.50 5.49
C GLY A 96 -5.53 1.19 5.91
N TYR A 97 -5.58 0.23 5.00
CA TYR A 97 -6.25 -1.05 5.27
C TYR A 97 -5.50 -1.92 6.28
N HIS A 98 -4.16 -1.86 6.27
CA HIS A 98 -3.33 -2.67 7.17
C HIS A 98 -3.47 -2.26 8.64
N ILE A 99 -3.66 -0.95 8.88
CA ILE A 99 -3.78 -0.39 10.23
C ILE A 99 -5.25 -0.21 10.63
N ALA A 100 -6.05 0.43 9.76
CA ALA A 100 -7.40 0.81 10.16
C ALA A 100 -8.38 -0.36 10.23
N ASN A 101 -8.27 -1.38 9.36
CA ASN A 101 -9.20 -2.50 9.39
C ASN A 101 -9.16 -3.26 10.73
N PRO A 102 -7.97 -3.60 11.31
CA PRO A 102 -7.91 -4.21 12.64
C PRO A 102 -8.49 -3.36 13.77
N ILE A 103 -8.48 -2.03 13.64
CA ILE A 103 -9.00 -1.12 14.65
C ILE A 103 -10.51 -0.94 14.50
N LEU A 104 -11.01 -0.88 13.27
CA LEU A 104 -12.38 -0.48 12.95
C LEU A 104 -13.35 -1.66 12.77
N MET A 105 -12.83 -2.83 12.39
CA MET A 105 -13.68 -3.99 12.05
C MET A 105 -13.66 -5.03 13.17
N SER A 106 -14.80 -5.36 13.72
CA SER A 106 -14.93 -6.38 14.76
C SER A 106 -14.72 -7.82 14.26
N LYS A 107 -14.82 -8.05 12.96
CA LYS A 107 -14.64 -9.37 12.32
C LYS A 107 -13.78 -9.20 11.08
N LEU A 108 -12.53 -9.64 11.15
CA LEU A 108 -11.62 -9.71 10.02
C LEU A 108 -11.36 -11.16 9.61
N PRO A 109 -11.22 -11.46 8.32
CA PRO A 109 -10.89 -12.79 7.83
C PRO A 109 -9.38 -13.10 7.90
N TRP A 110 -8.57 -12.21 8.47
CA TRP A 110 -7.13 -12.29 8.65
C TRP A 110 -6.71 -11.52 9.91
N GLU A 111 -5.52 -11.76 10.40
CA GLU A 111 -4.90 -11.03 11.53
C GLU A 111 -3.52 -10.50 11.11
N LEU A 112 -3.01 -9.47 11.80
CA LEU A 112 -1.67 -8.91 11.54
C LEU A 112 -0.57 -9.99 11.63
N LYS A 113 -0.70 -10.92 12.58
CA LYS A 113 0.24 -12.03 12.77
C LYS A 113 0.26 -13.06 11.62
N ASP A 114 -0.73 -13.04 10.72
CA ASP A 114 -0.79 -13.94 9.56
C ASP A 114 0.13 -13.49 8.42
N LEU A 115 0.76 -12.33 8.58
CA LEU A 115 1.58 -11.68 7.56
C LEU A 115 2.96 -11.33 8.13
N THR A 116 4.00 -11.65 7.37
CA THR A 116 5.40 -11.32 7.68
C THR A 116 5.86 -10.18 6.78
N PRO A 117 6.37 -9.06 7.30
CA PRO A 117 6.86 -7.96 6.48
C PRO A 117 8.08 -8.39 5.65
N VAL A 118 8.10 -8.02 4.39
CA VAL A 118 9.26 -8.13 3.48
C VAL A 118 9.98 -6.78 3.39
N GLY A 119 9.23 -5.68 3.35
CA GLY A 119 9.80 -4.34 3.41
C GLY A 119 8.85 -3.27 2.91
N LEU A 120 9.09 -2.04 3.35
CA LEU A 120 8.48 -0.84 2.80
C LEU A 120 9.00 -0.61 1.38
N ILE A 121 8.15 -0.14 0.47
CA ILE A 121 8.56 0.12 -0.91
C ILE A 121 8.37 1.59 -1.32
N THR A 122 7.25 2.21 -0.93
CA THR A 122 6.99 3.61 -1.26
C THR A 122 6.21 4.30 -0.17
N VAL A 123 6.33 5.63 -0.15
CA VAL A 123 5.47 6.52 0.61
C VAL A 123 4.94 7.64 -0.27
N ALA A 124 3.82 8.22 0.12
CA ALA A 124 3.26 9.40 -0.54
C ALA A 124 2.52 10.27 0.47
N THR A 125 2.69 11.58 0.35
CA THR A 125 1.83 12.55 1.03
C THR A 125 0.46 12.58 0.36
N ASN A 126 -0.57 13.05 1.06
CA ASN A 126 -1.85 13.28 0.42
C ASN A 126 -1.94 14.73 -0.08
N VAL A 127 -2.79 14.93 -1.07
CA VAL A 127 -3.15 16.24 -1.64
C VAL A 127 -4.62 16.49 -1.33
N VAL A 128 -4.93 17.65 -0.79
CA VAL A 128 -6.31 18.13 -0.69
C VAL A 128 -6.70 18.68 -2.06
N ALA A 129 -7.29 17.83 -2.88
CA ALA A 129 -7.76 18.18 -4.22
C ALA A 129 -9.25 18.50 -4.20
N VAL A 130 -9.64 19.57 -4.89
CA VAL A 130 -11.05 19.96 -5.01
C VAL A 130 -11.44 20.22 -6.46
N HIS A 131 -12.70 19.95 -6.78
CA HIS A 131 -13.28 20.31 -8.08
C HIS A 131 -13.30 21.84 -8.26
N PRO A 132 -13.11 22.39 -9.49
CA PRO A 132 -13.09 23.82 -9.75
C PRO A 132 -14.34 24.59 -9.29
N SER A 133 -15.50 23.93 -9.20
CA SER A 133 -16.74 24.52 -8.69
C SER A 133 -16.70 24.93 -7.22
N VAL A 134 -15.76 24.40 -6.43
CA VAL A 134 -15.57 24.81 -5.03
C VAL A 134 -15.01 26.23 -5.01
N PRO A 135 -15.69 27.22 -4.36
CA PRO A 135 -15.30 28.62 -4.40
C PRO A 135 -14.17 28.93 -3.40
N ALA A 136 -13.06 28.18 -3.50
CA ALA A 136 -11.88 28.35 -2.68
C ALA A 136 -10.61 28.08 -3.51
N ASN A 137 -9.53 28.84 -3.25
CA ASN A 137 -8.25 28.70 -3.93
C ASN A 137 -7.10 28.43 -2.93
N ASN A 138 -7.40 28.35 -1.64
CA ASN A 138 -6.47 28.01 -0.56
C ASN A 138 -7.24 27.36 0.59
N MET A 139 -6.51 26.81 1.57
CA MET A 139 -7.12 26.10 2.70
C MET A 139 -7.96 27.02 3.60
N ARG A 140 -7.57 28.29 3.79
CA ARG A 140 -8.32 29.24 4.62
C ARG A 140 -9.71 29.46 4.06
N ASP A 141 -9.80 29.79 2.76
CA ASP A 141 -11.06 30.05 2.08
C ASP A 141 -11.93 28.78 2.02
N PHE A 142 -11.29 27.63 1.82
CA PHE A 142 -11.99 26.34 1.79
C PHE A 142 -12.63 26.02 3.15
N ILE A 143 -11.90 26.17 4.23
CA ILE A 143 -12.43 25.93 5.59
C ILE A 143 -13.51 26.96 5.94
N ALA A 144 -13.32 28.23 5.58
CA ALA A 144 -14.34 29.26 5.77
C ALA A 144 -15.64 28.93 5.02
N PHE A 145 -15.52 28.48 3.78
CA PHE A 145 -16.66 28.05 2.97
C PHE A 145 -17.39 26.84 3.59
N LEU A 146 -16.64 25.84 4.05
CA LEU A 146 -17.22 24.66 4.71
C LEU A 146 -17.96 25.00 6.00
N LYS A 147 -17.41 25.90 6.82
CA LYS A 147 -18.06 26.37 8.06
C LYS A 147 -19.37 27.09 7.81
N GLN A 148 -19.48 27.84 6.68
CA GLN A 148 -20.69 28.52 6.27
C GLN A 148 -21.71 27.59 5.60
N ASN A 149 -21.29 26.42 5.15
CA ASN A 149 -22.09 25.46 4.38
C ASN A 149 -21.87 24.02 4.90
N PRO A 150 -22.19 23.71 6.17
CA PRO A 150 -21.98 22.38 6.73
C PRO A 150 -22.77 21.33 5.96
N GLY A 151 -22.14 20.18 5.68
CA GLY A 151 -22.75 19.05 4.97
C GLY A 151 -23.10 19.29 3.49
N LYS A 152 -22.74 20.46 2.91
CA LYS A 152 -23.10 20.78 1.52
C LYS A 152 -22.20 20.15 0.47
N LEU A 153 -20.94 19.87 0.82
CA LEU A 153 -19.98 19.22 -0.06
C LEU A 153 -19.78 17.77 0.32
N ASN A 154 -19.59 16.95 -0.71
CA ASN A 154 -19.22 15.56 -0.58
C ASN A 154 -17.70 15.38 -0.73
N TYR A 155 -17.12 14.43 0.03
CA TYR A 155 -15.76 13.99 -0.21
C TYR A 155 -15.68 12.52 -0.61
N ALA A 156 -14.82 12.23 -1.57
CA ALA A 156 -14.52 10.88 -2.01
C ALA A 156 -13.47 10.24 -1.12
N SER A 157 -13.56 8.92 -0.92
CA SER A 157 -12.46 8.11 -0.39
C SER A 157 -12.23 6.87 -1.25
N GLN A 158 -11.08 6.22 -1.06
CA GLN A 158 -10.76 4.93 -1.69
C GLN A 158 -11.49 3.76 -1.01
N GLY A 159 -12.45 4.06 -0.14
CA GLY A 159 -13.24 3.14 0.66
C GLY A 159 -13.01 3.33 2.15
N ASN A 160 -13.89 2.72 2.94
CA ASN A 160 -13.83 2.75 4.39
C ASN A 160 -12.47 2.23 4.89
N GLY A 161 -11.87 2.90 5.89
CA GLY A 161 -10.54 2.56 6.43
C GLY A 161 -9.35 3.00 5.57
N SER A 162 -9.56 3.58 4.36
CA SER A 162 -8.46 4.14 3.57
C SER A 162 -7.87 5.39 4.21
N VAL A 163 -6.62 5.74 3.85
CA VAL A 163 -5.99 6.99 4.32
C VAL A 163 -6.81 8.22 3.93
N SER A 164 -7.44 8.21 2.75
CA SER A 164 -8.34 9.29 2.32
C SER A 164 -9.59 9.41 3.17
N HIS A 165 -10.14 8.31 3.69
CA HIS A 165 -11.24 8.34 4.64
C HIS A 165 -10.78 8.88 5.99
N ILE A 166 -9.85 8.19 6.65
CA ILE A 166 -9.35 8.52 7.99
C ILE A 166 -8.77 9.94 8.02
N GLY A 167 -7.96 10.30 7.01
CA GLY A 167 -7.35 11.62 6.92
C GLY A 167 -8.37 12.75 6.76
N THR A 168 -9.45 12.53 6.00
CA THR A 168 -10.51 13.53 5.86
C THR A 168 -11.33 13.65 7.15
N GLU A 169 -11.60 12.56 7.85
CA GLU A 169 -12.30 12.62 9.14
C GLU A 169 -11.45 13.34 10.22
N ILE A 170 -10.14 13.09 10.27
CA ILE A 170 -9.21 13.85 11.12
C ILE A 170 -9.24 15.35 10.75
N PHE A 171 -9.20 15.66 9.45
CA PHE A 171 -9.32 17.04 8.97
C PHE A 171 -10.63 17.70 9.41
N LYS A 172 -11.78 17.03 9.25
CA LYS A 172 -13.08 17.51 9.70
C LYS A 172 -13.08 17.82 11.19
N GLN A 173 -12.58 16.91 11.99
CA GLN A 173 -12.51 17.05 13.46
C GLN A 173 -11.60 18.23 13.87
N GLN A 174 -10.39 18.33 13.31
CA GLN A 174 -9.42 19.36 13.69
C GLN A 174 -9.83 20.77 13.23
N THR A 175 -10.59 20.89 12.16
CA THR A 175 -11.02 22.18 11.60
C THR A 175 -12.46 22.53 11.95
N ALA A 176 -13.19 21.64 12.61
CA ALA A 176 -14.61 21.78 12.96
C ALA A 176 -15.48 22.09 11.71
N VAL A 177 -15.26 21.34 10.62
CA VAL A 177 -16.04 21.44 9.38
C VAL A 177 -16.81 20.14 9.15
N ASP A 178 -17.84 20.21 8.29
CA ASP A 178 -18.62 19.06 7.90
C ASP A 178 -18.56 18.80 6.38
N LEU A 179 -18.35 17.53 6.03
CA LEU A 179 -18.30 16.98 4.68
C LEU A 179 -18.98 15.62 4.69
N VAL A 180 -19.77 15.31 3.66
CA VAL A 180 -20.46 14.04 3.53
C VAL A 180 -19.53 13.00 2.87
N HIS A 181 -19.36 11.86 3.51
CA HIS A 181 -18.50 10.80 2.99
C HIS A 181 -19.15 10.01 1.84
N VAL A 182 -18.43 9.83 0.74
CA VAL A 182 -18.81 8.95 -0.39
C VAL A 182 -17.68 7.93 -0.61
N PRO A 183 -17.85 6.67 -0.13
CA PRO A 183 -16.83 5.63 -0.28
C PRO A 183 -16.86 5.00 -1.67
N TYR A 184 -15.68 4.82 -2.28
CA TYR A 184 -15.46 4.13 -3.55
C TYR A 184 -14.64 2.86 -3.35
N LYS A 185 -14.62 1.97 -4.36
CA LYS A 185 -13.79 0.75 -4.32
C LYS A 185 -12.31 0.98 -4.64
N GLY A 186 -11.89 2.24 -4.81
CA GLY A 186 -10.51 2.66 -5.12
C GLY A 186 -10.46 4.01 -5.82
N SER A 187 -9.25 4.49 -6.12
CA SER A 187 -9.02 5.84 -6.67
C SER A 187 -9.64 6.05 -8.05
N GLY A 188 -9.66 5.03 -8.91
CA GLY A 188 -10.09 5.17 -10.31
C GLY A 188 -11.55 5.59 -10.45
N GLN A 189 -12.46 5.01 -9.65
CA GLN A 189 -13.87 5.42 -9.62
C GLN A 189 -14.03 6.79 -8.95
N ALA A 190 -13.36 6.98 -7.81
CA ALA A 190 -13.42 8.23 -7.06
C ALA A 190 -13.02 9.44 -7.92
N ILE A 191 -11.90 9.36 -8.65
CA ILE A 191 -11.42 10.48 -9.46
C ILE A 191 -12.36 10.81 -10.62
N ALA A 192 -13.01 9.81 -11.23
CA ALA A 192 -13.98 10.04 -12.31
C ALA A 192 -15.15 10.92 -11.84
N ASP A 193 -15.73 10.62 -10.67
CA ASP A 193 -16.83 11.36 -10.09
C ASP A 193 -16.40 12.75 -9.58
N VAL A 194 -15.16 12.87 -9.08
CA VAL A 194 -14.61 14.18 -8.68
C VAL A 194 -14.38 15.07 -9.89
N LEU A 195 -13.87 14.55 -11.00
CA LEU A 195 -13.70 15.29 -12.26
C LEU A 195 -15.05 15.69 -12.89
N GLY A 196 -16.06 14.83 -12.71
CA GLY A 196 -17.43 15.11 -13.16
C GLY A 196 -18.20 16.04 -12.22
N GLY A 197 -17.63 16.47 -11.08
CA GLY A 197 -18.26 17.35 -10.10
C GLY A 197 -19.37 16.70 -9.27
N GLN A 198 -19.57 15.37 -9.38
CA GLN A 198 -20.53 14.64 -8.55
C GLN A 198 -20.09 14.63 -7.08
N VAL A 199 -18.79 14.56 -6.84
CA VAL A 199 -18.15 14.73 -5.54
C VAL A 199 -17.13 15.85 -5.66
N GLN A 200 -17.01 16.71 -4.66
CA GLN A 200 -16.26 17.96 -4.80
C GLN A 200 -14.87 17.91 -4.18
N VAL A 201 -14.61 17.01 -3.25
CA VAL A 201 -13.37 16.97 -2.46
C VAL A 201 -12.76 15.58 -2.51
N PHE A 202 -11.45 15.49 -2.68
CA PHE A 202 -10.72 14.23 -2.58
C PHE A 202 -9.33 14.45 -1.95
N MET A 203 -9.19 14.07 -0.69
CA MET A 203 -7.88 14.00 -0.05
C MET A 203 -7.24 12.66 -0.43
N THR A 204 -6.27 12.68 -1.33
CA THR A 204 -5.67 11.46 -1.90
C THR A 204 -4.21 11.66 -2.29
N THR A 205 -3.54 10.59 -2.66
CA THR A 205 -2.14 10.61 -3.07
C THR A 205 -1.93 11.09 -4.50
N PRO A 206 -0.77 11.71 -4.83
CA PRO A 206 -0.47 12.30 -6.14
C PRO A 206 -0.77 11.41 -7.35
N PRO A 207 -0.47 10.09 -7.35
CA PRO A 207 -0.76 9.26 -8.53
C PRO A 207 -2.21 9.34 -9.04
N SER A 208 -3.15 9.61 -8.14
CA SER A 208 -4.58 9.71 -8.49
C SER A 208 -4.99 11.06 -9.08
N VAL A 209 -4.29 12.16 -8.74
CA VAL A 209 -4.78 13.53 -9.00
C VAL A 209 -3.77 14.44 -9.68
N MET A 210 -2.46 14.16 -9.62
CA MET A 210 -1.42 15.10 -10.03
C MET A 210 -1.56 15.55 -11.50
N GLN A 211 -1.80 14.62 -12.42
CA GLN A 211 -2.02 14.97 -13.84
C GLN A 211 -3.25 15.86 -14.06
N HIS A 212 -4.30 15.66 -13.29
CA HIS A 212 -5.53 16.46 -13.37
C HIS A 212 -5.34 17.86 -12.77
N ILE A 213 -4.52 17.97 -11.72
CA ILE A 213 -4.13 19.25 -11.14
C ILE A 213 -3.25 20.04 -12.13
N GLN A 214 -2.25 19.39 -12.72
CA GLN A 214 -1.38 20.00 -13.73
C GLN A 214 -2.16 20.43 -14.99
N ALA A 215 -3.20 19.70 -15.36
CA ALA A 215 -4.09 20.05 -16.47
C ALA A 215 -5.18 21.09 -16.09
N GLY A 216 -5.18 21.61 -14.85
CA GLY A 216 -6.16 22.60 -14.37
C GLY A 216 -7.57 22.04 -14.19
N LYS A 217 -7.76 20.72 -14.25
CA LYS A 217 -9.07 20.06 -14.06
C LYS A 217 -9.45 19.93 -12.59
N LEU A 218 -8.49 20.03 -11.69
CA LEU A 218 -8.66 20.06 -10.23
C LEU A 218 -7.79 21.16 -9.64
N LYS A 219 -8.19 21.69 -8.49
CA LYS A 219 -7.37 22.60 -7.67
C LYS A 219 -6.73 21.81 -6.53
N ALA A 220 -5.42 21.99 -6.29
CA ALA A 220 -4.75 21.51 -5.12
C ALA A 220 -4.66 22.63 -4.08
N LEU A 221 -5.18 22.40 -2.88
CA LEU A 221 -5.21 23.43 -1.83
C LEU A 221 -4.05 23.28 -0.83
N ALA A 222 -3.65 22.06 -0.52
CA ALA A 222 -2.50 21.76 0.34
C ALA A 222 -2.02 20.31 0.13
N VAL A 223 -0.81 20.02 0.62
CA VAL A 223 -0.27 18.67 0.80
C VAL A 223 -0.09 18.36 2.28
N THR A 224 -0.29 17.11 2.70
CA THR A 224 -0.23 16.72 4.13
C THR A 224 1.18 16.43 4.64
N GLY A 225 2.19 16.38 3.77
CA GLY A 225 3.55 16.08 4.18
C GLY A 225 4.27 17.25 4.84
N LYS A 226 5.40 16.96 5.49
CA LYS A 226 6.28 17.97 6.13
C LYS A 226 6.93 18.95 5.16
N LYS A 227 6.98 18.60 3.88
CA LYS A 227 7.55 19.41 2.80
C LYS A 227 6.57 19.49 1.64
N ARG A 228 6.67 20.56 0.87
CA ARG A 228 5.93 20.69 -0.40
C ARG A 228 6.31 19.56 -1.34
N HIS A 229 5.33 19.12 -2.12
CA HIS A 229 5.55 18.05 -3.09
C HIS A 229 6.39 18.58 -4.29
N PRO A 230 7.48 17.88 -4.70
CA PRO A 230 8.35 18.37 -5.80
C PRO A 230 7.61 18.62 -7.11
N GLY A 231 6.64 17.78 -7.47
CA GLY A 231 5.80 17.94 -8.67
C GLY A 231 4.72 19.02 -8.54
N MET A 232 4.57 19.64 -7.37
CA MET A 232 3.59 20.70 -7.08
C MET A 232 4.17 21.74 -6.10
N PRO A 233 5.31 22.39 -6.42
CA PRO A 233 6.04 23.24 -5.47
C PRO A 233 5.27 24.49 -5.05
N GLN A 234 4.26 24.90 -5.84
CA GLN A 234 3.38 26.04 -5.53
C GLN A 234 2.31 25.67 -4.48
N VAL A 235 2.03 24.37 -4.25
CA VAL A 235 1.01 23.93 -3.29
C VAL A 235 1.63 23.90 -1.88
N PRO A 236 1.08 24.64 -0.91
CA PRO A 236 1.62 24.68 0.46
C PRO A 236 1.40 23.35 1.19
N THR A 237 2.18 23.13 2.24
CA THR A 237 1.88 22.06 3.20
C THR A 237 0.70 22.46 4.10
N MET A 238 0.07 21.50 4.75
CA MET A 238 -0.95 21.77 5.78
C MET A 238 -0.38 22.62 6.91
N ALA A 239 0.89 22.41 7.31
CA ALA A 239 1.58 23.21 8.32
C ALA A 239 1.72 24.68 7.86
N GLU A 240 2.16 24.92 6.63
CA GLU A 240 2.24 26.27 6.04
C GLU A 240 0.85 26.94 5.93
N ALA A 241 -0.20 26.15 5.76
CA ALA A 241 -1.58 26.62 5.72
C ALA A 241 -2.18 26.86 7.12
N GLY A 242 -1.42 26.60 8.21
CA GLY A 242 -1.85 26.83 9.60
C GLY A 242 -2.40 25.59 10.32
N TYR A 243 -2.23 24.39 9.76
CA TYR A 243 -2.74 23.12 10.31
C TYR A 243 -1.60 22.08 10.48
N PRO A 244 -0.61 22.34 11.39
CA PRO A 244 0.60 21.51 11.51
C PRO A 244 0.33 20.08 12.01
N ASN A 245 -0.82 19.84 12.65
CA ASN A 245 -1.17 18.52 13.18
C ASN A 245 -1.81 17.59 12.14
N ILE A 246 -1.98 18.05 10.89
CA ILE A 246 -2.48 17.23 9.78
C ILE A 246 -1.27 16.80 8.93
N ASP A 247 -0.51 15.85 9.47
CA ASP A 247 0.66 15.22 8.82
C ASP A 247 0.30 13.75 8.55
N LEU A 248 -0.06 13.44 7.30
CA LEU A 248 -0.56 12.14 6.91
C LEU A 248 0.22 11.64 5.71
N GLU A 249 1.03 10.61 5.91
CA GLU A 249 1.67 9.85 4.84
C GLU A 249 0.91 8.53 4.63
N ALA A 250 0.74 8.15 3.38
CA ALA A 250 0.35 6.80 3.01
C ALA A 250 1.61 6.03 2.64
N TRP A 251 1.70 4.76 3.07
CA TRP A 251 2.80 3.90 2.66
C TRP A 251 2.29 2.60 2.02
N VAL A 252 3.16 2.02 1.21
CA VAL A 252 2.98 0.71 0.59
C VAL A 252 4.15 -0.17 0.94
N ALA A 253 3.88 -1.39 1.39
CA ALA A 253 4.87 -2.37 1.80
C ALA A 253 4.54 -3.76 1.26
N LEU A 254 5.54 -4.62 1.13
CA LEU A 254 5.35 -6.02 0.78
C LEU A 254 5.29 -6.87 2.05
N TYR A 255 4.37 -7.84 2.04
CA TYR A 255 4.23 -8.86 3.07
C TYR A 255 4.13 -10.25 2.44
N ALA A 256 4.72 -11.22 3.09
CA ALA A 256 4.58 -12.64 2.80
C ALA A 256 3.61 -13.30 3.79
N PRO A 257 3.07 -14.50 3.51
CA PRO A 257 2.37 -15.30 4.50
C PRO A 257 3.26 -15.58 5.72
N ALA A 258 2.70 -15.52 6.93
CA ALA A 258 3.44 -15.83 8.14
C ALA A 258 3.97 -17.27 8.12
N GLY A 259 5.23 -17.45 8.51
CA GLY A 259 5.95 -18.73 8.43
C GLY A 259 6.64 -18.98 7.09
N THR A 260 6.68 -18.00 6.19
CA THR A 260 7.62 -18.02 5.06
C THR A 260 9.04 -18.08 5.60
N PRO A 261 9.94 -18.96 5.08
CA PRO A 261 11.30 -19.10 5.60
C PRO A 261 12.04 -17.77 5.63
N THR A 262 12.75 -17.49 6.72
CA THR A 262 13.48 -16.24 6.92
C THR A 262 14.49 -15.97 5.79
N ALA A 263 15.15 -17.01 5.29
CA ALA A 263 16.08 -16.90 4.16
C ALA A 263 15.37 -16.37 2.89
N THR A 264 14.15 -16.86 2.61
CA THR A 264 13.31 -16.39 1.49
C THR A 264 12.87 -14.95 1.69
N VAL A 265 12.43 -14.58 2.90
CA VAL A 265 12.06 -13.19 3.23
C VAL A 265 13.24 -12.23 3.03
N ASN A 266 14.43 -12.61 3.51
CA ASN A 266 15.64 -11.80 3.37
C ASN A 266 16.06 -11.65 1.90
N GLN A 267 16.00 -12.75 1.11
CA GLN A 267 16.28 -12.71 -0.32
C GLN A 267 15.31 -11.79 -1.08
N LEU A 268 14.02 -11.86 -0.75
CA LEU A 268 13.01 -10.95 -1.32
C LEU A 268 13.28 -9.49 -0.91
N ALA A 269 13.56 -9.24 0.37
CA ALA A 269 13.84 -7.90 0.89
C ALA A 269 15.07 -7.27 0.19
N ASP A 270 16.16 -8.03 0.00
CA ASP A 270 17.34 -7.57 -0.74
C ASP A 270 16.99 -7.26 -2.21
N ALA A 271 16.30 -8.16 -2.88
CA ALA A 271 15.90 -7.96 -4.27
C ALA A 271 14.97 -6.76 -4.45
N VAL A 272 14.01 -6.56 -3.52
CA VAL A 272 13.13 -5.38 -3.50
C VAL A 272 13.95 -4.10 -3.30
N LYS A 273 14.84 -4.07 -2.30
CA LYS A 273 15.73 -2.92 -2.08
C LYS A 273 16.51 -2.58 -3.33
N ARG A 274 17.16 -3.55 -3.94
CA ARG A 274 17.94 -3.37 -5.17
C ARG A 274 17.08 -2.88 -6.33
N SER A 275 15.84 -3.37 -6.47
CA SER A 275 14.91 -2.91 -7.50
C SER A 275 14.52 -1.44 -7.32
N LEU A 276 14.36 -0.99 -6.08
CA LEU A 276 14.05 0.39 -5.74
C LEU A 276 15.24 1.34 -5.91
N ASP A 277 16.47 0.84 -5.75
CA ASP A 277 17.70 1.63 -5.93
C ASP A 277 18.01 1.95 -7.41
N LEU A 278 17.37 1.25 -8.36
CA LEU A 278 17.58 1.47 -9.79
C LEU A 278 17.15 2.88 -10.22
N PRO A 279 17.93 3.55 -11.09
CA PRO A 279 17.58 4.88 -11.61
C PRO A 279 16.20 4.96 -12.25
N GLU A 280 15.82 3.95 -13.03
CA GLU A 280 14.51 3.90 -13.67
C GLU A 280 13.36 3.78 -12.66
N SER A 281 13.56 3.10 -11.53
CA SER A 281 12.54 3.02 -10.46
C SER A 281 12.35 4.38 -9.79
N LYS A 282 13.43 5.09 -9.50
CA LYS A 282 13.39 6.45 -8.93
C LYS A 282 12.72 7.42 -9.90
N GLN A 283 13.10 7.38 -11.18
CA GLN A 283 12.49 8.24 -12.21
C GLN A 283 10.97 7.98 -12.36
N ARG A 284 10.56 6.71 -12.39
CA ARG A 284 9.12 6.36 -12.47
C ARG A 284 8.37 6.81 -11.22
N ALA A 285 8.99 6.70 -10.04
CA ALA A 285 8.41 7.18 -8.79
C ALA A 285 8.21 8.71 -8.80
N ASP A 286 9.22 9.46 -9.21
CA ASP A 286 9.16 10.93 -9.34
C ASP A 286 8.05 11.35 -10.31
N GLN A 287 7.94 10.68 -11.48
CA GLN A 287 6.88 10.94 -12.45
C GLN A 287 5.47 10.66 -11.91
N ALA A 288 5.35 9.65 -11.03
CA ALA A 288 4.09 9.32 -10.38
C ALA A 288 3.81 10.19 -9.14
N GLY A 289 4.77 11.00 -8.69
CA GLY A 289 4.66 11.80 -7.48
C GLY A 289 4.66 10.96 -6.20
N ILE A 290 5.44 9.89 -6.16
CA ILE A 290 5.65 9.03 -4.99
C ILE A 290 7.13 8.99 -4.62
N GLU A 291 7.42 8.79 -3.34
CA GLU A 291 8.79 8.64 -2.85
C GLU A 291 9.14 7.15 -2.70
N VAL A 292 10.25 6.74 -3.31
CA VAL A 292 10.86 5.44 -3.02
C VAL A 292 11.50 5.49 -1.64
N ARG A 293 11.06 4.63 -0.75
CA ARG A 293 11.60 4.51 0.62
C ARG A 293 11.63 3.05 1.02
N PHE A 294 12.83 2.50 1.19
CA PHE A 294 12.99 1.13 1.68
C PHE A 294 13.17 1.11 3.20
N LEU A 295 12.37 0.27 3.87
CA LEU A 295 12.63 -0.16 5.24
C LEU A 295 12.72 -1.69 5.25
N ALA A 296 13.75 -2.21 5.93
CA ALA A 296 13.93 -3.64 6.12
C ALA A 296 12.81 -4.23 7.01
N PRO A 297 12.60 -5.57 7.02
CA PRO A 297 11.51 -6.21 7.77
C PRO A 297 11.42 -5.78 9.24
N ALA A 298 12.55 -5.72 9.94
CA ALA A 298 12.58 -5.35 11.35
C ALA A 298 12.18 -3.88 11.61
N ASP A 299 12.58 -2.97 10.72
CA ASP A 299 12.22 -1.55 10.86
C ASP A 299 10.79 -1.29 10.41
N MET A 300 10.28 -2.08 9.46
CA MET A 300 8.86 -2.06 9.09
C MET A 300 7.96 -2.50 10.26
N THR A 301 8.37 -3.49 11.05
CA THR A 301 7.65 -3.90 12.27
C THR A 301 7.58 -2.74 13.28
N LYS A 302 8.72 -2.08 13.55
CA LYS A 302 8.75 -0.91 14.46
C LYS A 302 7.87 0.25 13.98
N LEU A 303 7.87 0.51 12.66
CA LEU A 303 6.98 1.52 12.07
C LEU A 303 5.53 1.16 12.32
N LEU A 304 5.14 -0.08 12.03
CA LEU A 304 3.77 -0.56 12.19
C LEU A 304 3.27 -0.47 13.64
N ASP A 305 4.08 -0.90 14.61
CA ASP A 305 3.74 -0.84 16.04
C ASP A 305 3.44 0.59 16.49
N ARG A 306 4.29 1.55 16.07
CA ARG A 306 4.08 2.97 16.36
C ARG A 306 2.81 3.50 15.70
N GLU A 307 2.63 3.23 14.42
CA GLU A 307 1.49 3.78 13.68
C GLU A 307 0.15 3.17 14.12
N ILE A 308 0.10 1.92 14.54
CA ILE A 308 -1.12 1.34 15.13
C ILE A 308 -1.53 2.11 16.38
N ALA A 309 -0.59 2.49 17.24
CA ALA A 309 -0.87 3.29 18.44
C ALA A 309 -1.41 4.67 18.06
N ASP A 310 -0.72 5.37 17.14
CA ASP A 310 -1.08 6.72 16.70
C ASP A 310 -2.46 6.74 16.01
N TRP A 311 -2.71 5.79 15.11
CA TRP A 311 -3.99 5.68 14.40
C TRP A 311 -5.14 5.27 15.33
N THR A 312 -4.88 4.38 16.29
CA THR A 312 -5.88 4.02 17.31
C THR A 312 -6.34 5.24 18.09
N GLN A 313 -5.39 6.09 18.49
CA GLN A 313 -5.72 7.34 19.18
C GLN A 313 -6.48 8.31 18.28
N ALA A 314 -6.02 8.51 17.04
CA ALA A 314 -6.66 9.41 16.07
C ALA A 314 -8.09 8.97 15.73
N ILE A 315 -8.30 7.69 15.43
CA ILE A 315 -9.61 7.10 15.12
C ILE A 315 -10.58 7.26 16.29
N LYS A 316 -10.12 6.99 17.52
CA LYS A 316 -10.95 7.18 18.74
C LYS A 316 -11.32 8.65 18.94
N THR A 317 -10.34 9.55 18.85
CA THR A 317 -10.54 10.99 19.04
C THR A 317 -11.50 11.58 18.00
N ALA A 318 -11.38 11.16 16.74
CA ALA A 318 -12.28 11.59 15.67
C ALA A 318 -13.62 10.82 15.64
N ASN A 319 -13.83 9.87 16.58
CA ASN A 319 -15.02 9.01 16.67
C ASN A 319 -15.37 8.34 15.34
N ILE A 320 -14.32 7.92 14.57
CA ILE A 320 -14.51 7.28 13.27
C ILE A 320 -15.08 5.88 13.48
N LYS A 321 -16.19 5.60 12.82
CA LYS A 321 -16.85 4.28 12.80
C LYS A 321 -16.99 3.83 11.35
N LEU A 322 -16.99 2.52 11.14
CA LEU A 322 -17.44 1.95 9.87
C LEU A 322 -18.94 1.67 10.00
N ASP A 323 -19.72 2.27 9.13
CA ASP A 323 -21.17 2.00 9.01
C ASP A 323 -21.42 0.59 8.45
#